data_cc7a02265f4c97431f4aa9531687ae1d
#
_entry.id   cc7a02265f4c97431f4aa9531687ae1d
#
_cell.length_a   1.000
_cell.length_b   1.000
_cell.length_c   1.000
_cell.angle_alpha   90.00
_cell.angle_beta   90.00
_cell.angle_gamma   90.00
#
_symmetry.space_group_name_H-M   'P 1'
#
loop_
_entity.id
_entity.type
_entity.pdbx_description
1 polymer ?
#
loop_
_entity_poly.entity_id
_entity_poly.type
_entity_poly.pdbx_seq_one_letter_code
_entity_poly.pdbx_strand_id
1 'polypeptide(L)'
;MLKKNLLLALLAVFSLLTITTSCEKTEPMHFVSDTNLKGQNTISVPAEGGTIHVTCTNYESFSVDQYSFTVDRHPFKDPNSTTISPLSLTPWLKSAVNKNVMTVVVEPNTTSKVRTTRFEITAGDIFAWLTFEQEAKK
;
A
#
# COMPACT_ATOMS: atom_id res chain seq x y z
N MET A 1 12.97 59.20 -8.47
CA MET A 1 13.65 57.95 -8.96
C MET A 1 13.97 56.95 -7.83
N LEU A 2 14.42 57.37 -6.69
CA LEU A 2 14.82 56.48 -5.58
C LEU A 2 13.68 55.58 -5.03
N LYS A 3 12.45 56.11 -4.91
CA LYS A 3 11.29 55.36 -4.40
C LYS A 3 10.80 54.21 -5.31
N LYS A 4 10.93 54.40 -6.64
CA LYS A 4 10.55 53.36 -7.63
C LYS A 4 11.52 52.16 -7.59
N ASN A 5 12.81 52.44 -7.44
CA ASN A 5 13.83 51.39 -7.41
C ASN A 5 13.77 50.63 -6.06
N LEU A 6 13.39 51.27 -4.97
CA LEU A 6 13.20 50.58 -3.68
C LEU A 6 11.99 49.66 -3.70
N LEU A 7 10.89 50.04 -4.37
CA LEU A 7 9.69 49.22 -4.50
C LEU A 7 9.95 47.97 -5.38
N LEU A 8 10.72 48.12 -6.47
CA LEU A 8 11.13 47.02 -7.32
C LEU A 8 12.07 46.03 -6.61
N ALA A 9 12.99 46.56 -5.78
CA ALA A 9 13.88 45.73 -4.98
C ALA A 9 13.12 44.95 -3.90
N LEU A 10 12.10 45.54 -3.25
CA LEU A 10 11.23 44.85 -2.31
C LEU A 10 10.38 43.78 -2.94
N LEU A 11 9.85 44.00 -4.13
CA LEU A 11 9.10 42.96 -4.91
C LEU A 11 10.01 41.82 -5.35
N ALA A 12 11.25 42.07 -5.73
CA ALA A 12 12.20 41.03 -6.12
C ALA A 12 12.63 40.15 -4.93
N VAL A 13 12.78 40.76 -3.73
CA VAL A 13 13.10 40.02 -2.49
C VAL A 13 11.91 39.16 -2.04
N PHE A 14 10.69 39.65 -2.21
CA PHE A 14 9.48 38.91 -1.82
C PHE A 14 9.21 37.71 -2.73
N SER A 15 9.61 37.79 -4.01
CA SER A 15 9.47 36.67 -4.95
C SER A 15 10.53 35.57 -4.78
N LEU A 16 11.67 35.85 -4.11
CA LEU A 16 12.70 34.86 -3.81
C LEU A 16 12.41 34.02 -2.55
N LEU A 17 11.48 34.47 -1.71
CA LEU A 17 11.18 33.80 -0.43
C LEU A 17 10.11 32.70 -0.55
N THR A 18 9.57 32.46 -1.74
CA THR A 18 8.50 31.45 -1.93
C THR A 18 8.98 30.14 -2.55
N ILE A 19 10.28 29.95 -2.73
CA ILE A 19 10.83 28.66 -3.15
C ILE A 19 11.41 27.93 -1.93
N THR A 20 10.61 27.76 -0.87
CA THR A 20 10.80 26.63 -0.01
C THR A 20 10.04 25.48 -0.66
N THR A 21 10.65 24.83 -1.63
CA THR A 21 10.25 23.48 -1.99
C THR A 21 10.46 22.67 -0.70
N SER A 22 9.37 22.46 0.01
CA SER A 22 9.26 21.42 1.02
C SER A 22 9.54 20.11 0.28
N CYS A 23 10.80 19.68 0.33
CA CYS A 23 11.12 18.30 0.10
C CYS A 23 10.58 17.56 1.33
N GLU A 24 9.29 17.31 1.35
CA GLU A 24 8.67 16.46 2.37
C GLU A 24 9.41 15.14 2.27
N LYS A 25 10.18 14.79 3.31
CA LYS A 25 10.73 13.45 3.45
C LYS A 25 9.53 12.54 3.59
N THR A 26 9.22 11.87 2.51
CA THR A 26 8.15 10.88 2.47
C THR A 26 8.61 9.70 3.31
N GLU A 27 7.97 9.50 4.46
CA GLU A 27 8.25 8.37 5.33
C GLU A 27 7.77 7.06 4.66
N PRO A 28 8.52 5.96 4.81
CA PRO A 28 8.03 4.65 4.41
C PRO A 28 6.71 4.30 5.09
N MET A 29 5.88 3.50 4.44
CA MET A 29 4.66 2.99 5.04
C MET A 29 4.98 2.02 6.18
N HIS A 30 4.35 2.19 7.34
CA HIS A 30 4.51 1.33 8.51
C HIS A 30 3.23 0.51 8.72
N PHE A 31 3.41 -0.79 8.92
CA PHE A 31 2.30 -1.73 9.06
C PHE A 31 2.30 -2.43 10.41
N VAL A 32 1.09 -2.73 10.86
CA VAL A 32 0.82 -3.70 11.93
C VAL A 32 -0.21 -4.71 11.41
N SER A 33 -0.21 -5.91 11.98
CA SER A 33 -1.14 -6.98 11.62
C SER A 33 -1.65 -7.67 12.88
N ASP A 34 -2.84 -8.22 12.81
CA ASP A 34 -3.42 -9.09 13.85
C ASP A 34 -2.82 -10.51 13.85
N THR A 35 -1.95 -10.80 12.88
CA THR A 35 -1.13 -12.01 12.83
C THR A 35 0.36 -11.66 12.87
N ASN A 36 1.23 -12.66 12.78
CA ASN A 36 2.67 -12.45 12.89
C ASN A 36 3.23 -11.69 11.67
N LEU A 37 3.78 -10.50 11.93
CA LEU A 37 4.49 -9.68 10.95
C LEU A 37 5.99 -9.90 11.09
N LYS A 38 6.61 -10.50 10.07
CA LYS A 38 8.07 -10.70 9.99
C LYS A 38 8.72 -9.48 9.33
N GLY A 39 9.59 -8.80 10.04
CA GLY A 39 10.18 -7.55 9.55
C GLY A 39 9.13 -6.44 9.42
N GLN A 40 9.17 -5.68 8.33
CA GLN A 40 8.30 -4.52 8.13
C GLN A 40 7.06 -4.82 7.28
N ASN A 41 7.06 -5.88 6.48
CA ASN A 41 6.07 -6.07 5.42
C ASN A 41 5.83 -7.54 4.98
N THR A 42 6.28 -8.53 5.75
CA THR A 42 5.98 -9.94 5.47
C THR A 42 5.02 -10.49 6.52
N ILE A 43 3.82 -10.86 6.09
CA ILE A 43 2.75 -11.37 6.92
C ILE A 43 2.77 -12.89 6.87
N SER A 44 2.96 -13.52 8.03
CA SER A 44 2.95 -14.97 8.19
C SER A 44 1.51 -15.44 8.37
N VAL A 45 1.08 -16.34 7.51
CA VAL A 45 -0.28 -16.88 7.50
C VAL A 45 -0.22 -18.36 7.87
N PRO A 46 -1.04 -18.84 8.82
CA PRO A 46 -1.10 -20.26 9.12
C PRO A 46 -1.67 -21.06 7.95
N ALA A 47 -1.39 -22.36 7.93
CA ALA A 47 -1.84 -23.24 6.85
C ALA A 47 -3.38 -23.28 6.71
N GLU A 48 -4.10 -23.11 7.80
CA GLU A 48 -5.56 -23.10 7.85
C GLU A 48 -6.17 -21.89 7.15
N GLY A 49 -5.35 -20.86 6.87
CA GLY A 49 -5.83 -19.60 6.32
C GLY A 49 -6.58 -18.78 7.37
N GLY A 50 -7.54 -18.01 6.91
CA GLY A 50 -8.40 -17.18 7.76
C GLY A 50 -8.51 -15.74 7.29
N THR A 51 -9.08 -14.89 8.14
CA THR A 51 -9.18 -13.45 7.90
C THR A 51 -8.11 -12.73 8.69
N ILE A 52 -7.37 -11.85 8.01
CA ILE A 52 -6.24 -11.09 8.56
C ILE A 52 -6.48 -9.62 8.30
N HIS A 53 -6.16 -8.78 9.28
CA HIS A 53 -6.18 -7.33 9.11
C HIS A 53 -4.76 -6.78 9.14
N VAL A 54 -4.47 -5.94 8.16
CA VAL A 54 -3.20 -5.21 8.05
C VAL A 54 -3.52 -3.73 8.07
N THR A 55 -2.97 -3.02 9.04
CA THR A 55 -3.22 -1.57 9.21
C THR A 55 -1.96 -0.78 8.92
N CYS A 56 -2.05 0.21 8.05
CA CYS A 56 -1.01 1.22 7.90
C CYS A 56 -1.15 2.26 9.02
N THR A 57 -0.08 2.50 9.77
CA THR A 57 -0.16 3.33 11.00
C THR A 57 0.17 4.79 10.77
N ASN A 58 0.81 5.13 9.65
CA ASN A 58 1.30 6.47 9.36
C ASN A 58 0.69 7.12 8.10
N TYR A 59 -0.27 6.45 7.44
CA TYR A 59 -1.06 7.01 6.34
C TYR A 59 -2.55 6.77 6.58
N GLU A 60 -3.38 7.76 6.27
CA GLU A 60 -4.84 7.69 6.48
C GLU A 60 -5.56 6.74 5.52
N SER A 61 -4.94 6.49 4.37
CA SER A 61 -5.47 5.58 3.35
C SER A 61 -4.36 5.08 2.44
N PHE A 62 -4.57 3.91 1.89
CA PHE A 62 -3.74 3.33 0.83
C PHE A 62 -4.59 2.48 -0.12
N SER A 63 -4.03 2.12 -1.24
CA SER A 63 -4.64 1.21 -2.22
C SER A 63 -3.67 0.12 -2.64
N VAL A 64 -4.21 -0.99 -3.14
CA VAL A 64 -3.40 -2.04 -3.77
C VAL A 64 -3.23 -1.68 -5.25
N ASP A 65 -1.99 -1.67 -5.73
CA ASP A 65 -1.73 -1.51 -7.15
C ASP A 65 -2.11 -2.79 -7.89
N GLN A 66 -3.11 -2.69 -8.74
CA GLN A 66 -3.64 -3.80 -9.52
C GLN A 66 -2.70 -4.26 -10.64
N TYR A 67 -1.66 -3.50 -10.95
CA TYR A 67 -0.76 -3.74 -12.07
C TYR A 67 0.58 -4.38 -11.67
N SER A 68 0.89 -4.47 -10.39
CA SER A 68 2.20 -4.92 -9.91
C SER A 68 2.34 -6.44 -9.67
N PHE A 69 1.39 -7.25 -10.17
CA PHE A 69 1.41 -8.69 -9.95
C PHE A 69 2.51 -9.39 -10.74
N THR A 70 3.46 -9.99 -10.07
CA THR A 70 4.56 -10.76 -10.67
C THR A 70 4.23 -12.23 -10.95
N VAL A 71 3.02 -12.70 -10.58
CA VAL A 71 2.60 -14.09 -10.81
C VAL A 71 1.22 -14.11 -11.42
N ASP A 72 1.11 -14.65 -12.64
CA ASP A 72 -0.10 -14.84 -13.46
C ASP A 72 -1.00 -13.60 -13.57
N ARG A 73 -0.64 -12.74 -14.52
CA ARG A 73 -1.35 -11.52 -14.90
C ARG A 73 -2.73 -11.80 -15.49
N HIS A 74 -3.69 -12.11 -14.65
CA HIS A 74 -5.09 -12.00 -15.05
C HIS A 74 -5.77 -11.03 -14.07
N PRO A 75 -5.95 -9.76 -14.47
CA PRO A 75 -6.80 -8.86 -13.70
C PRO A 75 -8.21 -9.44 -13.72
N PHE A 76 -8.66 -9.97 -12.60
CA PHE A 76 -10.07 -10.31 -12.44
C PHE A 76 -10.86 -9.01 -12.30
N LYS A 77 -11.28 -8.46 -13.42
CA LYS A 77 -12.21 -7.37 -13.49
C LYS A 77 -13.59 -8.00 -13.60
N ASP A 78 -14.37 -7.97 -12.52
CA ASP A 78 -15.80 -8.23 -12.62
C ASP A 78 -16.44 -7.04 -13.36
N PRO A 79 -16.87 -7.21 -14.62
CA PRO A 79 -17.39 -6.12 -15.43
C PRO A 79 -18.73 -5.58 -14.92
N ASN A 80 -19.36 -6.24 -13.93
CA ASN A 80 -20.71 -5.91 -13.47
C ASN A 80 -20.76 -5.40 -12.02
N SER A 81 -19.63 -5.27 -11.33
CA SER A 81 -19.62 -4.81 -9.95
C SER A 81 -19.44 -3.30 -9.85
N THR A 82 -20.47 -2.61 -9.42
CA THR A 82 -20.42 -1.19 -8.96
C THR A 82 -20.04 -1.08 -7.48
N THR A 83 -19.85 -2.19 -6.81
CA THR A 83 -19.40 -2.31 -5.42
C THR A 83 -17.90 -2.57 -5.44
N ILE A 84 -17.17 -2.05 -4.45
CA ILE A 84 -15.75 -2.39 -4.22
C ILE A 84 -15.70 -3.89 -3.89
N SER A 85 -15.66 -4.71 -4.93
CA SER A 85 -15.52 -6.16 -4.77
C SER A 85 -14.14 -6.44 -4.21
N PRO A 86 -14.01 -7.37 -3.26
CA PRO A 86 -12.71 -7.78 -2.77
C PRO A 86 -11.83 -8.19 -3.96
N LEU A 87 -10.68 -7.53 -4.08
CA LEU A 87 -9.73 -7.80 -5.15
C LEU A 87 -9.17 -9.20 -4.96
N SER A 88 -9.36 -10.07 -5.94
CA SER A 88 -8.73 -11.38 -5.95
C SER A 88 -7.27 -11.23 -6.37
N LEU A 89 -6.36 -11.22 -5.39
CA LEU A 89 -4.93 -11.05 -5.62
C LEU A 89 -4.28 -12.33 -6.16
N THR A 90 -4.81 -13.46 -5.75
CA THR A 90 -4.42 -14.80 -6.23
C THR A 90 -5.64 -15.71 -6.06
N PRO A 91 -5.62 -16.96 -6.61
CA PRO A 91 -6.72 -17.91 -6.39
C PRO A 91 -7.00 -18.22 -4.91
N TRP A 92 -6.04 -17.97 -4.02
CA TRP A 92 -6.11 -18.35 -2.60
C TRP A 92 -6.12 -17.13 -1.64
N LEU A 93 -6.05 -15.90 -2.16
CA LEU A 93 -6.02 -14.70 -1.35
C LEU A 93 -6.88 -13.60 -1.98
N LYS A 94 -7.83 -13.09 -1.21
CA LYS A 94 -8.70 -11.97 -1.56
C LYS A 94 -8.48 -10.85 -0.57
N SER A 95 -8.56 -9.60 -1.00
CA SER A 95 -8.41 -8.44 -0.12
C SER A 95 -9.41 -7.34 -0.42
N ALA A 96 -9.72 -6.57 0.60
CA ALA A 96 -10.44 -5.31 0.49
C ALA A 96 -9.73 -4.27 1.36
N VAL A 97 -9.58 -3.06 0.84
CA VAL A 97 -8.98 -1.94 1.57
C VAL A 97 -10.06 -0.93 1.91
N ASN A 98 -10.11 -0.56 3.17
CA ASN A 98 -10.94 0.54 3.67
C ASN A 98 -10.05 1.51 4.43
N LYS A 99 -9.80 2.68 3.84
CA LYS A 99 -8.85 3.68 4.35
C LYS A 99 -7.45 3.06 4.57
N ASN A 100 -7.00 3.01 5.81
CA ASN A 100 -5.69 2.48 6.21
C ASN A 100 -5.72 1.03 6.68
N VAL A 101 -6.85 0.33 6.53
CA VAL A 101 -7.01 -1.07 6.92
C VAL A 101 -7.28 -1.94 5.70
N MET A 102 -6.44 -2.95 5.51
CA MET A 102 -6.61 -4.01 4.52
C MET A 102 -7.11 -5.26 5.22
N THR A 103 -8.28 -5.73 4.83
CA THR A 103 -8.82 -7.03 5.25
C THR A 103 -8.46 -8.05 4.19
N VAL A 104 -7.81 -9.14 4.59
CA VAL A 104 -7.34 -10.20 3.71
C VAL A 104 -7.98 -11.50 4.12
N VAL A 105 -8.62 -12.19 3.18
CA VAL A 105 -9.17 -13.54 3.36
C VAL A 105 -8.27 -14.51 2.63
N VAL A 106 -7.72 -15.48 3.35
CA VAL A 106 -6.77 -16.46 2.85
C VAL A 106 -7.39 -17.85 2.95
N GLU A 107 -7.46 -18.53 1.81
CA GLU A 107 -7.93 -19.93 1.71
C GLU A 107 -6.93 -20.88 2.38
N PRO A 108 -7.38 -22.02 2.94
CA PRO A 108 -6.47 -23.02 3.51
C PRO A 108 -5.43 -23.50 2.49
N ASN A 109 -4.20 -23.66 2.92
CA ASN A 109 -3.16 -24.33 2.15
C ASN A 109 -3.22 -25.83 2.40
N THR A 110 -3.76 -26.56 1.44
CA THR A 110 -3.89 -28.03 1.53
C THR A 110 -2.65 -28.77 1.05
N THR A 111 -1.60 -28.03 0.63
CA THR A 111 -0.37 -28.62 0.11
C THR A 111 0.73 -28.69 1.15
N SER A 112 1.70 -29.56 0.95
CA SER A 112 2.91 -29.65 1.78
C SER A 112 3.98 -28.62 1.43
N LYS A 113 3.63 -27.56 0.69
CA LYS A 113 4.56 -26.51 0.29
C LYS A 113 4.09 -25.15 0.82
N VAL A 114 5.03 -24.35 1.32
CA VAL A 114 4.80 -22.94 1.59
C VAL A 114 4.43 -22.25 0.29
N ARG A 115 3.44 -21.35 0.35
CA ARG A 115 3.10 -20.48 -0.79
C ARG A 115 3.21 -19.02 -0.41
N THR A 116 3.68 -18.24 -1.35
CA THR A 116 3.97 -16.83 -1.13
C THR A 116 3.35 -16.00 -2.23
N THR A 117 2.83 -14.86 -1.88
CA THR A 117 2.43 -13.81 -2.83
C THR A 117 2.91 -12.46 -2.35
N ARG A 118 3.17 -11.56 -3.29
CA ARG A 118 3.65 -10.21 -3.02
C ARG A 118 2.93 -9.24 -3.93
N PHE A 119 2.51 -8.12 -3.39
CA PHE A 119 1.89 -7.05 -4.18
C PHE A 119 2.29 -5.68 -3.69
N GLU A 120 2.22 -4.75 -4.59
CA GLU A 120 2.50 -3.35 -4.35
C GLU A 120 1.27 -2.64 -3.80
N ILE A 121 1.51 -1.77 -2.86
CA ILE A 121 0.51 -0.87 -2.29
C ILE A 121 1.03 0.56 -2.39
N THR A 122 0.11 1.51 -2.51
CA THR A 122 0.46 2.91 -2.67
C THR A 122 -0.39 3.82 -1.78
N ALA A 123 0.24 4.83 -1.22
CA ALA A 123 -0.41 5.96 -0.55
C ALA A 123 0.06 7.26 -1.23
N GLY A 124 -0.68 7.68 -2.27
CA GLY A 124 -0.21 8.74 -3.16
C GLY A 124 1.05 8.33 -3.92
N ASP A 125 2.13 9.08 -3.76
CA ASP A 125 3.42 8.83 -4.42
C ASP A 125 4.33 7.89 -3.62
N ILE A 126 3.84 7.33 -2.51
CA ILE A 126 4.59 6.40 -1.67
C ILE A 126 4.19 4.98 -2.02
N PHE A 127 5.18 4.16 -2.30
CA PHE A 127 5.00 2.75 -2.65
C PHE A 127 5.62 1.86 -1.58
N ALA A 128 4.96 0.75 -1.31
CA ALA A 128 5.47 -0.30 -0.44
C ALA A 128 5.05 -1.67 -0.97
N TRP A 129 5.72 -2.71 -0.50
CA TRP A 129 5.39 -4.09 -0.85
C TRP A 129 4.88 -4.82 0.39
N LEU A 130 3.77 -5.52 0.26
CA LEU A 130 3.31 -6.49 1.24
C LEU A 130 3.51 -7.89 0.68
N THR A 131 4.08 -8.75 1.49
CA THR A 131 4.31 -10.17 1.20
C THR A 131 3.45 -11.00 2.16
N PHE A 132 2.71 -11.96 1.63
CA PHE A 132 1.98 -12.95 2.41
C PHE A 132 2.65 -14.31 2.20
N GLU A 133 3.12 -14.90 3.30
CA GLU A 133 3.76 -16.21 3.30
C GLU A 133 2.88 -17.17 4.10
N GLN A 134 2.26 -18.12 3.42
CA GLN A 134 1.39 -19.10 4.07
C GLN A 134 2.11 -20.42 4.27
N GLU A 135 2.05 -20.90 5.51
CA GLU A 135 2.63 -22.17 5.90
C GLU A 135 2.09 -23.35 5.10
N ALA A 136 2.91 -24.38 4.98
CA ALA A 136 2.50 -25.67 4.41
C ALA A 136 1.57 -26.41 5.39
N LYS A 137 0.67 -27.22 4.87
CA LYS A 137 -0.07 -28.17 5.68
C LYS A 137 0.92 -29.20 6.25
N LYS A 138 0.85 -29.40 7.56
CA LYS A 138 1.59 -30.45 8.27
C LYS A 138 0.90 -31.82 8.11
#